data_4cc796e19a5ee2c433ff44cb89a6e1af
#
_entry.id   4cc796e19a5ee2c433ff44cb89a6e1af
#
_cell.length_a   1.000
_cell.length_b   1.000
_cell.length_c   1.000
_cell.angle_alpha   90.00
_cell.angle_beta   90.00
_cell.angle_gamma   90.00
#
_symmetry.space_group_name_H-M   'P 1'
#
loop_
_entity.id
_entity.type
_entity.pdbx_description
1 polymer ?
#
loop_
_entity_poly.entity_id
_entity_poly.type
_entity_poly.pdbx_seq_one_letter_code
_entity_poly.pdbx_strand_id
1 'polypeptide(L)'
;MADRTNYIENILRLSQVDFKYLNYDAIFSDETENYRYPSVPVSGKNFTITLRVGKDNIDSAYICYGCCYVKMQKNHSTDFFDYYEGTFICDSEPMNYYFQIICDSRTYFYNKAGVVKDINSEYNFTILPDFSTPSWAKGAVMYQIYVDRFYNGDKSNDVVTNEYEYLGLKSKHIEDWDTPLENMDVCNFYGGDLQGVIDKMDYLSDLGIDAIYFNPIFVSPSNHKYDIQ
;
A
#
# COMPACT_ATOMS: atom_id res chain seq x y z
N MET A 1 -3.25 30.22 44.27
CA MET A 1 -4.32 29.34 44.76
C MET A 1 -5.60 29.41 43.88
N ALA A 2 -5.94 30.55 43.30
CA ALA A 2 -7.14 30.70 42.46
C ALA A 2 -7.14 29.83 41.18
N ASP A 3 -5.97 29.51 40.63
CA ASP A 3 -5.83 28.80 39.36
C ASP A 3 -6.14 27.27 39.47
N ARG A 4 -5.86 26.68 40.62
CA ARG A 4 -6.12 25.25 40.88
C ARG A 4 -7.58 24.93 41.13
N THR A 5 -8.33 25.87 41.74
CA THR A 5 -9.77 25.73 42.03
C THR A 5 -10.56 25.81 40.73
N ASN A 6 -10.23 26.75 39.84
CA ASN A 6 -10.84 26.88 38.50
C ASN A 6 -10.55 25.63 37.61
N TYR A 7 -9.39 25.03 37.72
CA TYR A 7 -9.05 23.81 36.97
C TYR A 7 -9.90 22.61 37.44
N ILE A 8 -10.02 22.42 38.75
CA ILE A 8 -10.85 21.34 39.33
C ILE A 8 -12.34 21.55 39.04
N GLU A 9 -12.85 22.78 39.12
CA GLU A 9 -14.23 23.08 38.75
C GLU A 9 -14.51 22.85 37.26
N ASN A 10 -13.56 23.14 36.39
CA ASN A 10 -13.66 22.84 34.96
C ASN A 10 -13.64 21.34 34.65
N ILE A 11 -12.81 20.57 35.36
CA ILE A 11 -12.81 19.10 35.25
C ILE A 11 -14.13 18.52 35.76
N LEU A 12 -14.65 19.00 36.90
CA LEU A 12 -15.94 18.56 37.44
C LEU A 12 -17.10 18.93 36.51
N ARG A 13 -17.09 20.11 35.90
CA ARG A 13 -18.08 20.50 34.87
C ARG A 13 -17.98 19.60 33.64
N LEU A 14 -16.77 19.28 33.15
CA LEU A 14 -16.57 18.37 32.02
C LEU A 14 -17.00 16.95 32.36
N SER A 15 -16.82 16.48 33.60
CA SER A 15 -17.28 15.16 34.05
C SER A 15 -18.80 15.05 34.24
N GLN A 16 -19.52 16.19 34.31
CA GLN A 16 -20.98 16.23 34.41
C GLN A 16 -21.67 16.38 33.04
N VAL A 17 -20.93 16.64 31.98
CA VAL A 17 -21.45 16.65 30.63
C VAL A 17 -21.38 15.21 30.12
N ASP A 18 -22.53 14.60 29.91
CA ASP A 18 -22.67 13.28 29.29
C ASP A 18 -22.31 13.40 27.79
N PHE A 19 -21.02 13.55 27.55
CA PHE A 19 -20.46 13.90 26.22
C PHE A 19 -19.79 12.69 25.61
N LYS A 20 -20.36 12.19 24.53
CA LYS A 20 -19.80 11.06 23.79
C LYS A 20 -18.73 11.56 22.81
N TYR A 21 -17.48 11.22 23.07
CA TYR A 21 -16.36 11.50 22.17
C TYR A 21 -16.10 10.33 21.22
N LEU A 22 -15.96 10.63 19.93
CA LEU A 22 -15.56 9.64 18.96
C LEU A 22 -14.11 9.24 19.21
N ASN A 23 -13.88 7.94 19.41
CA ASN A 23 -12.53 7.39 19.52
C ASN A 23 -11.97 7.12 18.11
N TYR A 24 -11.15 8.03 17.61
CA TYR A 24 -10.58 7.98 16.27
C TYR A 24 -9.70 6.75 16.04
N ASP A 25 -8.93 6.35 17.05
CA ASP A 25 -8.00 5.20 16.95
C ASP A 25 -8.73 3.86 16.88
N ALA A 26 -9.98 3.82 17.30
CA ALA A 26 -10.81 2.62 17.23
C ALA A 26 -11.48 2.43 15.85
N ILE A 27 -11.56 3.51 15.03
CA ILE A 27 -12.20 3.44 13.72
C ILE A 27 -11.27 2.81 12.72
N PHE A 28 -11.75 1.76 12.06
CA PHE A 28 -10.96 1.07 11.05
C PHE A 28 -11.85 0.33 10.05
N SER A 29 -11.46 0.44 8.80
CA SER A 29 -11.90 -0.39 7.69
C SER A 29 -10.80 -0.36 6.62
N ASP A 30 -10.71 -1.42 5.84
CA ASP A 30 -9.81 -1.49 4.70
C ASP A 30 -10.45 -2.27 3.54
N GLU A 31 -9.66 -2.60 2.53
CA GLU A 31 -10.14 -3.31 1.35
C GLU A 31 -9.83 -4.82 1.41
N THR A 32 -9.42 -5.35 2.58
CA THR A 32 -9.14 -6.78 2.79
C THR A 32 -10.43 -7.59 3.03
N GLU A 33 -10.32 -8.91 2.97
CA GLU A 33 -11.44 -9.84 3.22
C GLU A 33 -12.06 -9.70 4.61
N ASN A 34 -11.31 -9.17 5.58
CA ASN A 34 -11.83 -8.94 6.93
C ASN A 34 -12.84 -7.80 7.00
N TYR A 35 -12.77 -6.85 6.05
CA TYR A 35 -13.60 -5.65 6.04
C TYR A 35 -14.41 -5.49 4.74
N ARG A 36 -14.18 -6.34 3.74
CA ARG A 36 -14.92 -6.35 2.48
C ARG A 36 -15.12 -7.77 1.98
N TYR A 37 -16.37 -8.21 1.91
CA TYR A 37 -16.69 -9.57 1.47
C TYR A 37 -17.76 -9.57 0.34
N PRO A 38 -17.46 -10.24 -0.78
CA PRO A 38 -16.16 -10.82 -1.15
C PRO A 38 -15.08 -9.73 -1.33
N SER A 39 -13.81 -10.07 -1.16
CA SER A 39 -12.68 -9.13 -1.35
C SER A 39 -12.62 -8.57 -2.77
N VAL A 40 -13.06 -9.37 -3.75
CA VAL A 40 -13.30 -8.95 -5.13
C VAL A 40 -14.80 -8.94 -5.39
N PRO A 41 -15.46 -7.80 -5.33
CA PRO A 41 -16.88 -7.68 -5.60
C PRO A 41 -17.21 -8.04 -7.06
N VAL A 42 -18.32 -8.73 -7.27
CA VAL A 42 -18.78 -9.14 -8.59
C VAL A 42 -19.96 -8.27 -9.00
N SER A 43 -19.93 -7.74 -10.22
CA SER A 43 -21.00 -6.93 -10.80
C SER A 43 -22.36 -7.63 -10.70
N GLY A 44 -23.37 -6.89 -10.25
CA GLY A 44 -24.73 -7.41 -10.06
C GLY A 44 -24.91 -8.35 -8.86
N LYS A 45 -23.88 -8.56 -8.03
CA LYS A 45 -23.97 -9.38 -6.82
C LYS A 45 -23.90 -8.51 -5.56
N ASN A 46 -24.46 -9.04 -4.47
CA ASN A 46 -24.30 -8.43 -3.16
C ASN A 46 -22.86 -8.52 -2.68
N PHE A 47 -22.38 -7.44 -2.07
CA PHE A 47 -21.16 -7.44 -1.29
C PHE A 47 -21.35 -6.62 -0.01
N THR A 48 -20.55 -6.92 0.98
CA THR A 48 -20.66 -6.34 2.31
C THR A 48 -19.37 -5.61 2.68
N ILE A 49 -19.51 -4.43 3.26
CA ILE A 49 -18.40 -3.66 3.81
C ILE A 49 -18.60 -3.55 5.31
N THR A 50 -17.53 -3.76 6.05
CA THR A 50 -17.48 -3.71 7.51
C THR A 50 -16.72 -2.46 7.97
N LEU A 51 -17.22 -1.82 9.02
CA LEU A 51 -16.55 -0.74 9.75
C LEU A 51 -16.43 -1.15 11.22
N ARG A 52 -15.20 -1.15 11.76
CA ARG A 52 -14.93 -1.29 13.17
C ARG A 52 -14.93 0.08 13.85
N VAL A 53 -15.52 0.17 15.01
CA VAL A 53 -15.53 1.38 15.85
C VAL A 53 -15.31 1.00 17.31
N GLY A 54 -15.06 1.96 18.19
CA GLY A 54 -15.06 1.71 19.64
C GLY A 54 -16.42 1.21 20.13
N LYS A 55 -16.41 0.35 21.14
CA LYS A 55 -17.65 -0.19 21.71
C LYS A 55 -18.57 0.92 22.20
N ASP A 56 -19.82 0.88 21.78
CA ASP A 56 -20.88 1.86 22.10
C ASP A 56 -20.49 3.32 21.82
N ASN A 57 -19.55 3.53 20.89
CA ASN A 57 -18.92 4.84 20.66
C ASN A 57 -19.57 5.68 19.56
N ILE A 58 -20.49 5.12 18.77
CA ILE A 58 -21.18 5.85 17.71
C ILE A 58 -22.71 5.66 17.82
N ASP A 59 -23.46 6.55 17.18
CA ASP A 59 -24.92 6.46 17.10
C ASP A 59 -25.36 5.75 15.80
N SER A 60 -24.67 6.02 14.70
CA SER A 60 -24.89 5.36 13.41
C SER A 60 -23.71 5.55 12.47
N ALA A 61 -23.62 4.65 11.48
CA ALA A 61 -22.68 4.74 10.40
C ALA A 61 -23.36 4.49 9.04
N TYR A 62 -22.79 5.07 8.00
CA TYR A 62 -23.25 4.96 6.61
C TYR A 62 -22.07 4.77 5.68
N ILE A 63 -22.25 3.96 4.63
CA ILE A 63 -21.39 3.93 3.48
C ILE A 63 -21.94 4.93 2.48
N CYS A 64 -21.08 5.86 2.03
CA CYS A 64 -21.44 6.93 1.10
C CYS A 64 -20.70 6.76 -0.20
N TYR A 65 -21.40 6.68 -1.33
CA TYR A 65 -20.85 6.62 -2.69
C TYR A 65 -21.76 7.32 -3.67
N GLY A 66 -21.19 8.14 -4.56
CA GLY A 66 -21.99 8.98 -5.45
C GLY A 66 -23.05 9.79 -4.65
N CYS A 67 -24.33 9.57 -5.00
CA CYS A 67 -25.47 10.18 -4.29
C CYS A 67 -26.13 9.21 -3.30
N CYS A 68 -25.56 8.03 -3.08
CA CYS A 68 -26.16 6.96 -2.29
C CYS A 68 -25.60 6.94 -0.87
N TYR A 69 -26.50 6.59 0.08
CA TYR A 69 -26.17 6.39 1.50
C TYR A 69 -26.72 5.03 1.93
N VAL A 70 -25.84 4.09 2.26
CA VAL A 70 -26.23 2.80 2.80
C VAL A 70 -26.04 2.81 4.30
N LYS A 71 -27.15 2.75 5.06
CA LYS A 71 -27.10 2.67 6.52
C LYS A 71 -26.51 1.32 6.93
N MET A 72 -25.48 1.37 7.76
CA MET A 72 -24.84 0.19 8.33
C MET A 72 -25.60 -0.30 9.56
N GLN A 73 -25.57 -1.61 9.76
CA GLN A 73 -26.16 -2.27 10.92
C GLN A 73 -25.06 -2.85 11.81
N LYS A 74 -25.22 -2.74 13.13
CA LYS A 74 -24.31 -3.40 14.06
C LYS A 74 -24.49 -4.92 13.93
N ASN A 75 -23.41 -5.60 13.53
CA ASN A 75 -23.41 -7.04 13.32
C ASN A 75 -22.97 -7.80 14.59
N HIS A 76 -21.83 -7.43 15.15
CA HIS A 76 -21.30 -8.03 16.37
C HIS A 76 -20.46 -7.04 17.19
N SER A 77 -20.13 -7.46 18.40
CA SER A 77 -19.28 -6.70 19.34
C SER A 77 -18.25 -7.62 19.98
N THR A 78 -17.11 -7.02 20.29
CA THR A 78 -16.10 -7.59 21.18
C THR A 78 -16.11 -6.85 22.52
N ASP A 79 -15.13 -7.08 23.38
CA ASP A 79 -14.97 -6.34 24.63
C ASP A 79 -14.68 -4.86 24.41
N PHE A 80 -14.00 -4.52 23.29
CA PHE A 80 -13.50 -3.18 23.00
C PHE A 80 -14.10 -2.52 21.75
N PHE A 81 -14.68 -3.30 20.82
CA PHE A 81 -15.11 -2.82 19.51
C PHE A 81 -16.50 -3.29 19.14
N ASP A 82 -17.19 -2.44 18.37
CA ASP A 82 -18.38 -2.78 17.61
C ASP A 82 -18.05 -2.86 16.13
N TYR A 83 -18.69 -3.77 15.42
CA TYR A 83 -18.56 -3.97 13.99
C TYR A 83 -19.89 -3.72 13.30
N TYR A 84 -19.87 -2.77 12.39
CA TYR A 84 -21.03 -2.39 11.58
C TYR A 84 -20.85 -2.87 10.16
N GLU A 85 -21.92 -3.36 9.55
CA GLU A 85 -21.94 -3.87 8.19
C GLU A 85 -22.97 -3.15 7.34
N GLY A 86 -22.60 -2.89 6.09
CA GLY A 86 -23.49 -2.43 5.05
C GLY A 86 -23.38 -3.33 3.83
N THR A 87 -24.52 -3.83 3.37
CA THR A 87 -24.60 -4.70 2.19
C THR A 87 -25.36 -4.01 1.08
N PHE A 88 -24.83 -4.05 -0.14
CA PHE A 88 -25.47 -3.49 -1.32
C PHE A 88 -25.05 -4.25 -2.59
N ILE A 89 -25.72 -3.99 -3.71
CA ILE A 89 -25.40 -4.61 -5.00
C ILE A 89 -24.25 -3.84 -5.63
N CYS A 90 -23.23 -4.58 -6.07
CA CYS A 90 -22.08 -4.02 -6.79
C CYS A 90 -22.52 -3.54 -8.18
N ASP A 91 -22.17 -2.31 -8.54
CA ASP A 91 -22.32 -1.80 -9.90
C ASP A 91 -21.29 -2.43 -10.84
N SER A 92 -21.43 -2.26 -12.15
CA SER A 92 -20.45 -2.67 -13.15
C SER A 92 -19.27 -1.72 -13.26
N GLU A 93 -19.43 -0.49 -12.83
CA GLU A 93 -18.41 0.56 -12.92
C GLU A 93 -17.61 0.68 -11.62
N PRO A 94 -16.34 1.12 -11.68
CA PRO A 94 -15.55 1.42 -10.50
C PRO A 94 -16.27 2.44 -9.60
N MET A 95 -16.30 2.17 -8.29
CA MET A 95 -16.94 3.05 -7.32
C MET A 95 -15.95 3.48 -6.25
N ASN A 96 -16.05 4.75 -5.85
CA ASN A 96 -15.34 5.27 -4.69
C ASN A 96 -16.31 5.51 -3.55
N TYR A 97 -15.92 5.12 -2.33
CA TYR A 97 -16.75 5.28 -1.14
C TYR A 97 -15.96 5.78 0.06
N TYR A 98 -16.68 6.32 1.01
CA TYR A 98 -16.20 6.70 2.34
C TYR A 98 -17.27 6.39 3.37
N PHE A 99 -16.94 6.49 4.65
CA PHE A 99 -17.90 6.32 5.72
C PHE A 99 -18.29 7.67 6.31
N GLN A 100 -19.59 7.81 6.58
CA GLN A 100 -20.13 8.87 7.42
C GLN A 100 -20.50 8.26 8.76
N ILE A 101 -20.02 8.85 9.84
CA ILE A 101 -20.20 8.38 11.21
C ILE A 101 -20.90 9.49 12.00
N ILE A 102 -21.96 9.13 12.71
CA ILE A 102 -22.67 10.04 13.62
C ILE A 102 -22.32 9.64 15.05
N CYS A 103 -21.84 10.62 15.81
CA CYS A 103 -21.52 10.46 17.22
C CYS A 103 -21.94 11.74 17.96
N ASP A 104 -22.84 11.63 18.94
CA ASP A 104 -23.38 12.74 19.72
C ASP A 104 -23.89 13.90 18.83
N SER A 105 -24.73 13.55 17.85
CA SER A 105 -25.30 14.48 16.86
C SER A 105 -24.24 15.18 15.95
N ARG A 106 -22.99 14.82 16.04
CA ARG A 106 -21.93 15.34 15.18
C ARG A 106 -21.62 14.36 14.07
N THR A 107 -21.30 14.91 12.90
CA THR A 107 -20.92 14.14 11.72
C THR A 107 -19.41 14.12 11.57
N TYR A 108 -18.89 12.92 11.34
CA TYR A 108 -17.50 12.66 11.01
C TYR A 108 -17.44 11.84 9.74
N PHE A 109 -16.33 11.93 9.04
CA PHE A 109 -16.08 11.14 7.86
C PHE A 109 -14.82 10.31 8.04
N TYR A 110 -14.80 9.12 7.43
CA TYR A 110 -13.64 8.23 7.47
C TYR A 110 -13.35 7.70 6.06
N ASN A 111 -12.11 7.83 5.64
CA ASN A 111 -11.53 7.28 4.41
C ASN A 111 -10.08 6.84 4.63
N LYS A 112 -9.30 6.59 3.56
CA LYS A 112 -7.88 6.17 3.67
C LYS A 112 -6.98 7.20 4.40
N ALA A 113 -7.38 8.46 4.49
CA ALA A 113 -6.66 9.46 5.28
C ALA A 113 -6.98 9.40 6.79
N GLY A 114 -7.92 8.52 7.21
CA GLY A 114 -8.40 8.43 8.57
C GLY A 114 -9.70 9.20 8.82
N VAL A 115 -9.92 9.62 10.06
CA VAL A 115 -11.10 10.44 10.43
C VAL A 115 -10.85 11.91 10.06
N VAL A 116 -11.71 12.45 9.22
CA VAL A 116 -11.61 13.81 8.69
C VAL A 116 -12.93 14.58 8.89
N LYS A 117 -12.85 15.91 8.85
CA LYS A 117 -14.05 16.79 8.88
C LYS A 117 -14.61 17.02 7.49
N ASP A 118 -13.72 17.13 6.50
CA ASP A 118 -14.05 17.39 5.10
C ASP A 118 -13.48 16.28 4.24
N ILE A 119 -14.26 15.80 3.27
CA ILE A 119 -13.86 14.72 2.38
C ILE A 119 -12.97 15.24 1.25
N ASN A 120 -11.77 14.65 1.12
CA ASN A 120 -11.00 14.67 -0.11
C ASN A 120 -11.17 13.32 -0.82
N SER A 121 -11.75 13.34 -2.01
CA SER A 121 -12.10 12.14 -2.77
C SER A 121 -10.90 11.30 -3.21
N GLU A 122 -9.68 11.88 -3.26
CA GLU A 122 -8.44 11.15 -3.56
C GLU A 122 -8.11 10.06 -2.54
N TYR A 123 -8.60 10.23 -1.30
CA TYR A 123 -8.40 9.26 -0.23
C TYR A 123 -9.59 8.33 -0.01
N ASN A 124 -10.59 8.35 -0.88
CA ASN A 124 -11.71 7.42 -0.77
C ASN A 124 -11.26 5.97 -1.02
N PHE A 125 -11.96 5.03 -0.40
CA PHE A 125 -11.80 3.62 -0.71
C PHE A 125 -12.34 3.34 -2.12
N THR A 126 -11.77 2.36 -2.80
CA THR A 126 -12.13 2.05 -4.20
C THR A 126 -12.62 0.61 -4.31
N ILE A 127 -13.69 0.43 -5.06
CA ILE A 127 -14.19 -0.87 -5.50
C ILE A 127 -13.96 -0.97 -7.00
N LEU A 128 -13.26 -2.03 -7.40
CA LEU A 128 -13.07 -2.41 -8.79
C LEU A 128 -13.87 -3.70 -9.01
N PRO A 129 -15.08 -3.63 -9.58
CA PRO A 129 -15.89 -4.80 -9.84
C PRO A 129 -15.20 -5.76 -10.81
N ASP A 130 -15.42 -7.06 -10.63
CA ASP A 130 -14.90 -8.10 -11.49
C ASP A 130 -13.37 -8.10 -11.69
N PHE A 131 -12.63 -7.35 -10.83
CA PHE A 131 -11.17 -7.35 -10.85
C PHE A 131 -10.65 -8.72 -10.43
N SER A 132 -9.95 -9.38 -11.33
CA SER A 132 -9.34 -10.68 -11.05
C SER A 132 -7.82 -10.59 -11.17
N THR A 133 -7.14 -10.83 -10.06
CA THR A 133 -5.70 -11.08 -10.11
C THR A 133 -5.46 -12.40 -10.84
N PRO A 134 -4.60 -12.43 -11.88
CA PRO A 134 -4.23 -13.67 -12.56
C PRO A 134 -3.77 -14.75 -11.56
N SER A 135 -4.16 -15.99 -11.81
CA SER A 135 -3.86 -17.09 -10.88
C SER A 135 -2.36 -17.28 -10.62
N TRP A 136 -1.54 -17.04 -11.63
CA TRP A 136 -0.07 -17.14 -11.52
C TRP A 136 0.52 -16.10 -10.57
N ALA A 137 -0.10 -14.93 -10.42
CA ALA A 137 0.40 -13.85 -9.56
C ALA A 137 0.10 -14.08 -8.07
N LYS A 138 -0.87 -14.97 -7.77
CA LYS A 138 -1.23 -15.28 -6.39
C LYS A 138 -0.23 -16.25 -5.79
N GLY A 139 0.57 -15.75 -4.85
CA GLY A 139 1.64 -16.51 -4.20
C GLY A 139 2.92 -16.62 -5.02
N ALA A 140 3.05 -15.87 -6.13
CA ALA A 140 4.23 -15.86 -6.95
C ALA A 140 5.48 -15.41 -6.18
N VAL A 141 6.56 -16.13 -6.36
CA VAL A 141 7.88 -15.75 -5.85
C VAL A 141 8.57 -14.88 -6.89
N MET A 142 8.82 -13.63 -6.54
CA MET A 142 9.48 -12.66 -7.41
C MET A 142 10.96 -12.53 -7.05
N TYR A 143 11.83 -12.52 -8.09
CA TYR A 143 13.26 -12.30 -7.93
C TYR A 143 13.66 -10.99 -8.62
N GLN A 144 14.22 -10.05 -7.86
CA GLN A 144 14.74 -8.80 -8.41
C GLN A 144 16.18 -8.99 -8.85
N ILE A 145 16.48 -8.66 -10.10
CA ILE A 145 17.81 -8.77 -10.68
C ILE A 145 18.43 -7.39 -10.92
N TYR A 146 19.58 -7.16 -10.29
CA TYR A 146 20.50 -6.10 -10.64
C TYR A 146 21.45 -6.67 -11.71
N VAL A 147 21.19 -6.39 -12.98
CA VAL A 147 21.77 -7.13 -14.12
C VAL A 147 23.28 -7.10 -14.10
N ASP A 148 23.91 -5.93 -13.93
CA ASP A 148 25.39 -5.81 -13.86
C ASP A 148 26.04 -6.72 -12.81
N ARG A 149 25.29 -7.10 -11.76
CA ARG A 149 25.79 -7.88 -10.62
C ARG A 149 25.21 -9.29 -10.56
N PHE A 150 24.69 -9.83 -11.67
CA PHE A 150 24.04 -11.13 -11.67
C PHE A 150 24.90 -12.22 -12.34
N TYR A 151 25.17 -12.11 -13.63
CA TYR A 151 26.02 -13.03 -14.37
C TYR A 151 26.41 -12.42 -15.71
N ASN A 152 27.70 -12.53 -16.07
CA ASN A 152 28.23 -12.08 -17.36
C ASN A 152 28.12 -13.23 -18.40
N GLY A 153 27.16 -13.11 -19.31
CA GLY A 153 26.91 -14.11 -20.36
C GLY A 153 27.65 -13.82 -21.68
N ASP A 154 27.86 -12.53 -21.99
CA ASP A 154 28.55 -12.10 -23.21
C ASP A 154 29.63 -11.05 -22.89
N LYS A 155 30.86 -11.51 -22.72
CA LYS A 155 31.99 -10.62 -22.43
C LYS A 155 32.34 -9.64 -23.55
N SER A 156 31.76 -9.77 -24.75
CA SER A 156 32.02 -8.87 -25.84
C SER A 156 31.32 -7.50 -25.67
N ASN A 157 30.34 -7.43 -24.78
CA ASN A 157 29.60 -6.20 -24.46
C ASN A 157 30.08 -5.53 -23.16
N ASP A 158 31.10 -6.04 -22.49
CA ASP A 158 31.66 -5.49 -21.27
C ASP A 158 32.11 -4.03 -21.43
N VAL A 159 31.84 -3.20 -20.44
CA VAL A 159 32.37 -1.83 -20.36
C VAL A 159 33.90 -1.88 -20.23
N VAL A 160 34.60 -1.09 -21.05
CA VAL A 160 36.07 -1.04 -21.02
C VAL A 160 36.51 -0.02 -19.95
N THR A 161 37.57 -0.39 -19.20
CA THR A 161 38.16 0.50 -18.20
C THR A 161 38.68 1.79 -18.85
N ASN A 162 38.31 2.95 -18.34
CA ASN A 162 38.58 4.29 -18.85
C ASN A 162 37.97 4.62 -20.23
N GLU A 163 36.90 3.93 -20.62
CA GLU A 163 36.19 4.17 -21.87
C GLU A 163 35.48 5.52 -21.89
N TYR A 164 34.88 5.90 -20.78
CA TYR A 164 34.20 7.18 -20.57
C TYR A 164 34.28 7.66 -19.12
N GLU A 165 33.79 8.88 -18.90
CA GLU A 165 33.72 9.49 -17.58
C GLU A 165 32.28 9.93 -17.27
N TYR A 166 31.81 9.66 -16.04
CA TYR A 166 30.52 10.08 -15.55
C TYR A 166 30.64 10.54 -14.09
N LEU A 167 30.09 11.70 -13.76
CA LEU A 167 30.17 12.34 -12.42
C LEU A 167 31.62 12.50 -11.90
N GLY A 168 32.59 12.69 -12.81
CA GLY A 168 33.99 12.80 -12.44
C GLY A 168 34.68 11.45 -12.15
N LEU A 169 33.99 10.32 -12.40
CA LEU A 169 34.48 8.97 -12.25
C LEU A 169 34.68 8.32 -13.62
N LYS A 170 35.78 7.62 -13.79
CA LYS A 170 36.04 6.85 -15.01
C LYS A 170 35.41 5.46 -14.92
N SER A 171 34.88 4.98 -16.06
CA SER A 171 34.41 3.60 -16.17
C SER A 171 35.50 2.61 -15.78
N LYS A 172 35.13 1.57 -15.04
CA LYS A 172 36.05 0.54 -14.60
C LYS A 172 35.39 -0.82 -14.73
N HIS A 173 36.01 -1.74 -15.50
CA HIS A 173 35.61 -3.14 -15.53
C HIS A 173 36.20 -3.86 -14.32
N ILE A 174 35.39 -4.64 -13.61
CA ILE A 174 35.77 -5.43 -12.44
C ILE A 174 35.75 -6.90 -12.83
N GLU A 175 36.93 -7.50 -13.04
CA GLU A 175 37.07 -8.89 -13.42
C GLU A 175 36.82 -9.86 -12.27
N ASP A 176 37.30 -9.50 -11.07
CA ASP A 176 37.15 -10.31 -9.87
C ASP A 176 35.85 -9.91 -9.12
N TRP A 177 34.86 -10.77 -9.21
CA TRP A 177 33.54 -10.55 -8.62
C TRP A 177 33.52 -10.58 -7.06
N ASP A 178 34.59 -11.08 -6.45
CA ASP A 178 34.81 -11.06 -5.00
C ASP A 178 35.44 -9.73 -4.53
N THR A 179 35.74 -8.81 -5.45
CA THR A 179 36.27 -7.48 -5.13
C THR A 179 35.29 -6.72 -4.21
N PRO A 180 35.74 -6.25 -3.04
CA PRO A 180 34.90 -5.46 -2.15
C PRO A 180 34.34 -4.19 -2.81
N LEU A 181 33.08 -3.84 -2.48
CA LEU A 181 32.45 -2.61 -2.97
C LEU A 181 33.19 -1.38 -2.45
N GLU A 182 33.45 -0.43 -3.33
CA GLU A 182 34.01 0.87 -3.02
C GLU A 182 32.90 1.92 -2.75
N ASN A 183 33.24 2.96 -2.02
CA ASN A 183 32.38 4.14 -1.94
C ASN A 183 32.30 4.79 -3.34
N MET A 184 31.10 5.17 -3.78
CA MET A 184 30.89 5.77 -5.12
C MET A 184 31.22 4.84 -6.28
N ASP A 185 30.72 3.61 -6.25
CA ASP A 185 31.00 2.55 -7.24
C ASP A 185 30.10 2.58 -8.51
N VAL A 186 29.41 3.69 -8.75
CA VAL A 186 28.43 3.80 -9.86
C VAL A 186 29.02 3.60 -11.26
N CYS A 187 30.35 3.74 -11.41
CA CYS A 187 31.10 3.48 -12.64
C CYS A 187 31.92 2.18 -12.62
N ASN A 188 31.74 1.31 -11.62
CA ASN A 188 32.38 0.01 -11.52
C ASN A 188 31.43 -1.07 -12.08
N PHE A 189 31.76 -1.64 -13.22
CA PHE A 189 30.95 -2.61 -13.94
C PHE A 189 31.51 -4.01 -13.77
N TYR A 190 30.66 -4.97 -13.40
CA TYR A 190 31.00 -6.39 -13.28
C TYR A 190 30.66 -7.19 -14.55
N GLY A 191 30.00 -6.53 -15.52
CA GLY A 191 29.73 -7.10 -16.82
C GLY A 191 28.52 -8.03 -16.88
N GLY A 192 27.70 -8.10 -15.80
CA GLY A 192 26.44 -8.83 -15.87
C GLY A 192 25.51 -8.24 -16.94
N ASP A 193 24.87 -9.11 -17.73
CA ASP A 193 24.05 -8.74 -18.87
C ASP A 193 22.78 -9.60 -19.01
N LEU A 194 21.94 -9.28 -19.99
CA LEU A 194 20.70 -10.03 -20.23
C LEU A 194 20.98 -11.46 -20.75
N GLN A 195 22.10 -11.67 -21.48
CA GLN A 195 22.50 -12.99 -21.87
C GLN A 195 22.82 -13.84 -20.65
N GLY A 196 23.48 -13.25 -19.66
CA GLY A 196 23.76 -13.92 -18.38
C GLY A 196 22.50 -14.30 -17.62
N VAL A 197 21.45 -13.49 -17.70
CA VAL A 197 20.15 -13.87 -17.12
C VAL A 197 19.55 -15.07 -17.88
N ILE A 198 19.61 -15.06 -19.21
CA ILE A 198 19.16 -16.19 -20.06
C ILE A 198 19.89 -17.45 -19.68
N ASP A 199 21.22 -17.40 -19.57
CA ASP A 199 22.05 -18.53 -19.20
C ASP A 199 21.78 -19.10 -17.80
N LYS A 200 21.15 -18.28 -16.93
CA LYS A 200 20.77 -18.66 -15.57
C LYS A 200 19.28 -18.96 -15.38
N MET A 201 18.50 -19.05 -16.47
CA MET A 201 17.05 -19.32 -16.37
C MET A 201 16.76 -20.66 -15.68
N ASP A 202 17.53 -21.71 -15.94
CA ASP A 202 17.35 -23.02 -15.29
C ASP A 202 17.60 -22.89 -13.77
N TYR A 203 18.63 -22.16 -13.37
CA TYR A 203 18.89 -21.87 -11.95
C TYR A 203 17.71 -21.14 -11.28
N LEU A 204 17.15 -20.12 -11.93
CA LEU A 204 16.01 -19.36 -11.40
C LEU A 204 14.74 -20.23 -11.32
N SER A 205 14.53 -21.09 -12.32
CA SER A 205 13.44 -22.05 -12.35
C SER A 205 13.57 -23.09 -11.22
N ASP A 206 14.74 -23.67 -11.02
CA ASP A 206 15.01 -24.63 -9.95
C ASP A 206 14.87 -24.00 -8.56
N LEU A 207 15.16 -22.70 -8.44
CA LEU A 207 14.93 -21.92 -7.22
C LEU A 207 13.43 -21.65 -6.95
N GLY A 208 12.56 -21.93 -7.92
CA GLY A 208 11.12 -21.74 -7.80
C GLY A 208 10.67 -20.29 -8.02
N ILE A 209 11.35 -19.55 -8.90
CA ILE A 209 11.01 -18.17 -9.24
C ILE A 209 9.91 -18.15 -10.31
N ASP A 210 8.79 -17.48 -10.02
CA ASP A 210 7.65 -17.35 -10.93
C ASP A 210 7.73 -16.07 -11.78
N ALA A 211 8.39 -15.03 -11.27
CA ALA A 211 8.48 -13.74 -11.93
C ALA A 211 9.82 -13.06 -11.67
N ILE A 212 10.38 -12.43 -12.72
CA ILE A 212 11.62 -11.66 -12.64
C ILE A 212 11.27 -10.16 -12.73
N TYR A 213 11.82 -9.38 -11.81
CA TYR A 213 11.80 -7.92 -11.86
C TYR A 213 13.21 -7.42 -12.14
N PHE A 214 13.40 -6.72 -13.24
CA PHE A 214 14.71 -6.12 -13.56
C PHE A 214 14.84 -4.72 -12.94
N ASN A 215 16.00 -4.44 -12.33
CA ASN A 215 16.48 -3.06 -12.26
C ASN A 215 16.60 -2.49 -13.68
N PRO A 216 16.68 -1.17 -13.88
CA PRO A 216 16.74 -0.59 -15.23
C PRO A 216 17.80 -1.28 -16.11
N ILE A 217 17.43 -1.53 -17.38
CA ILE A 217 18.26 -2.29 -18.36
C ILE A 217 18.65 -1.48 -19.59
N PHE A 218 18.18 -0.23 -19.68
CA PHE A 218 18.44 0.64 -20.83
C PHE A 218 19.84 1.27 -20.79
N VAL A 219 20.19 1.96 -21.85
CA VAL A 219 21.49 2.64 -21.98
C VAL A 219 21.62 3.70 -20.87
N SER A 220 22.72 3.64 -20.16
CA SER A 220 23.00 4.52 -19.02
C SER A 220 24.51 4.55 -18.75
N PRO A 221 25.05 5.69 -18.30
CA PRO A 221 26.47 5.79 -17.94
C PRO A 221 26.83 5.11 -16.60
N SER A 222 25.82 4.72 -15.80
CA SER A 222 26.04 4.05 -14.51
C SER A 222 25.70 2.57 -14.54
N ASN A 223 26.30 1.82 -13.62
CA ASN A 223 26.04 0.38 -13.47
C ASN A 223 24.60 0.08 -13.04
N HIS A 224 23.97 0.95 -12.23
CA HIS A 224 22.59 0.77 -11.75
C HIS A 224 21.51 1.17 -12.78
N LYS A 225 21.87 1.91 -13.81
CA LYS A 225 21.03 2.28 -14.96
C LYS A 225 19.72 3.05 -14.63
N TYR A 226 19.63 3.73 -13.46
CA TYR A 226 18.50 4.61 -13.14
C TYR A 226 18.58 5.97 -13.82
N ASP A 227 19.73 6.36 -14.35
CA ASP A 227 20.05 7.56 -15.11
C ASP A 227 20.05 7.28 -16.63
N ILE A 228 18.90 6.80 -17.12
CA ILE A 228 18.65 6.46 -18.52
C ILE A 228 18.89 7.67 -19.43
N GLN A 229 19.58 7.47 -20.54
CA GLN A 229 19.80 8.45 -21.61
C GLN A 229 18.80 8.33 -22.74
#